data_a1bbf0f6a9d88efead4f97506d49f13f
#
_entry.id   a1bbf0f6a9d88efead4f97506d49f13f
#
_cell.length_a   1.000
_cell.length_b   1.000
_cell.length_c   1.000
_cell.angle_alpha   90.00
_cell.angle_beta   90.00
_cell.angle_gamma   90.00
#
_symmetry.space_group_name_H-M   'P 1'
#
loop_
_entity.id
_entity.type
_entity.pdbx_description
1 polymer ?
#
loop_
_entity_poly.entity_id
_entity_poly.type
_entity_poly.pdbx_seq_one_letter_code
_entity_poly.pdbx_strand_id
1 'polypeptide(L)'
;MAHKKVNLRVIAPKTATDRKPYKLQKDADMVILRCITGDLGILSGRMPCSMVLGSGILRILDEGKEFRMAVIGGVAHVKDDIVTVLTDTALLPKDLDERGLMQEVASLEARVNSETDLKVKNGLKEELKGLRVQLEVAKQ
;
A
#
# COMPACT_ATOMS: atom_id res chain seq x y z
N MET A 1 11.43 -23.18 19.53
CA MET A 1 12.02 -22.89 18.22
C MET A 1 11.91 -21.41 17.92
N ALA A 2 13.00 -20.81 17.46
CA ALA A 2 12.93 -19.42 17.03
C ALA A 2 12.03 -19.30 15.81
N HIS A 3 11.03 -18.44 15.88
CA HIS A 3 10.13 -18.16 14.78
C HIS A 3 10.89 -17.40 13.70
N LYS A 4 10.91 -17.93 12.48
CA LYS A 4 11.57 -17.24 11.36
C LYS A 4 10.70 -16.10 10.87
N LYS A 5 11.34 -14.99 10.57
CA LYS A 5 10.68 -13.80 10.06
C LYS A 5 10.99 -13.59 8.59
N VAL A 6 10.14 -12.85 7.91
CA VAL A 6 10.42 -12.34 6.57
C VAL A 6 11.02 -10.95 6.71
N ASN A 7 11.92 -10.59 5.78
CA ASN A 7 12.49 -9.25 5.72
C ASN A 7 11.74 -8.47 4.65
N LEU A 8 10.97 -7.47 5.08
CA LEU A 8 10.22 -6.61 4.18
C LEU A 8 11.08 -5.43 3.74
N ARG A 9 11.11 -5.18 2.45
CA ARG A 9 11.77 -4.01 1.86
C ARG A 9 10.78 -3.30 0.96
N VAL A 10 10.44 -2.06 1.30
CA VAL A 10 9.54 -1.22 0.49
C VAL A 10 10.38 -0.10 -0.12
N ILE A 11 10.32 0.00 -1.43
CA ILE A 11 11.08 1.01 -2.19
C ILE A 11 10.12 1.80 -3.06
N ALA A 12 10.12 3.12 -2.88
CA ALA A 12 9.35 4.06 -3.69
C ALA A 12 10.27 5.18 -4.17
N PRO A 13 10.10 5.66 -5.43
CA PRO A 13 11.03 6.65 -5.98
C PRO A 13 10.95 8.02 -5.30
N LYS A 14 9.78 8.38 -4.75
CA LYS A 14 9.57 9.66 -4.08
C LYS A 14 8.51 9.56 -3.01
N THR A 15 8.72 10.23 -1.89
CA THR A 15 7.63 10.53 -0.96
C THR A 15 6.96 11.83 -1.38
N ALA A 16 5.69 11.99 -1.03
CA ALA A 16 4.92 13.20 -1.34
C ALA A 16 5.55 14.47 -0.75
N THR A 17 6.30 14.32 0.34
CA THR A 17 6.82 15.45 1.12
C THR A 17 8.31 15.72 0.92
N ASP A 18 9.12 14.75 0.50
CA ASP A 18 10.56 14.86 0.70
C ASP A 18 11.42 14.67 -0.55
N ARG A 19 10.85 14.46 -1.71
CA ARG A 19 11.53 14.24 -3.00
C ARG A 19 12.69 13.23 -2.97
N LYS A 20 12.91 12.55 -1.84
CA LYS A 20 13.92 11.51 -1.69
C LYS A 20 13.31 10.14 -1.92
N PRO A 21 14.08 9.17 -2.42
CA PRO A 21 13.59 7.80 -2.51
C PRO A 21 13.19 7.31 -1.12
N TYR A 22 12.00 6.74 -1.02
CA TYR A 22 11.54 6.13 0.22
C TYR A 22 12.05 4.69 0.26
N LYS A 23 12.63 4.33 1.38
CA LYS A 23 13.11 2.97 1.60
C LYS A 23 12.81 2.54 3.02
N LEU A 24 12.00 1.51 3.16
CA LEU A 24 11.70 0.88 4.45
C LEU A 24 12.27 -0.53 4.44
N GLN A 25 12.90 -0.92 5.54
CA GLN A 25 13.34 -2.29 5.76
C GLN A 25 12.94 -2.70 7.16
N LYS A 26 12.21 -3.82 7.29
CA LYS A 26 11.69 -4.29 8.56
C LYS A 26 11.50 -5.79 8.54
N ASP A 27 11.89 -6.47 9.62
CA ASP A 27 11.55 -7.87 9.84
C ASP A 27 10.12 -7.99 10.35
N ALA A 28 9.41 -9.00 9.90
CA ALA A 28 8.02 -9.23 10.27
C ALA A 28 7.70 -10.72 10.35
N ASP A 29 6.74 -11.06 11.20
CA ASP A 29 6.22 -12.43 11.26
C ASP A 29 5.40 -12.74 10.02
N MET A 30 4.64 -11.77 9.52
CA MET A 30 3.79 -11.91 8.35
C MET A 30 3.62 -10.56 7.66
N VAL A 31 3.56 -10.58 6.35
CA VAL A 31 3.25 -9.41 5.52
C VAL A 31 2.03 -9.73 4.68
N ILE A 32 1.00 -8.88 4.72
CA ILE A 32 -0.19 -9.04 3.90
C ILE A 32 -0.18 -7.97 2.81
N LEU A 33 -0.16 -8.41 1.56
CA LEU A 33 -0.11 -7.55 0.38
C LEU A 33 -1.48 -7.53 -0.31
N ARG A 34 -1.90 -6.36 -0.76
CA ARG A 34 -3.08 -6.22 -1.61
C ARG A 34 -2.66 -6.37 -3.06
N CYS A 35 -2.91 -7.56 -3.63
CA CYS A 35 -2.67 -7.85 -5.03
C CYS A 35 -3.91 -7.54 -5.87
N ILE A 36 -3.76 -7.46 -7.18
CA ILE A 36 -4.91 -7.26 -8.09
C ILE A 36 -5.93 -8.39 -7.97
N THR A 37 -5.51 -9.58 -7.53
CA THR A 37 -6.37 -10.76 -7.36
C THR A 37 -6.89 -10.93 -5.93
N GLY A 38 -6.52 -10.06 -5.00
CA GLY A 38 -6.92 -10.13 -3.60
C GLY A 38 -5.75 -10.04 -2.64
N ASP A 39 -6.03 -10.17 -1.36
CA ASP A 39 -4.99 -10.14 -0.32
C ASP A 39 -4.18 -11.42 -0.30
N LEU A 40 -2.86 -11.28 -0.12
CA LEU A 40 -1.94 -12.41 -0.02
C LEU A 40 -1.06 -12.25 1.21
N GLY A 41 -1.10 -13.23 2.10
CA GLY A 41 -0.23 -13.28 3.28
C GLY A 41 1.09 -13.98 2.97
N ILE A 42 2.19 -13.37 3.34
CA ILE A 42 3.55 -13.90 3.16
C ILE A 42 4.15 -14.26 4.50
N LEU A 43 4.48 -15.52 4.66
CA LEU A 43 5.18 -16.06 5.83
C LEU A 43 6.55 -16.57 5.39
N SER A 44 7.44 -16.79 6.37
CA SER A 44 8.72 -17.45 6.12
C SER A 44 8.52 -18.82 5.45
N GLY A 45 9.40 -19.17 4.53
CA GLY A 45 9.35 -20.44 3.82
C GLY A 45 8.50 -20.42 2.55
N ARG A 46 7.98 -19.26 2.16
CA ARG A 46 7.21 -19.18 0.92
C ARG A 46 8.10 -19.36 -0.30
N MET A 47 7.58 -20.11 -1.28
CA MET A 47 8.26 -20.31 -2.56
C MET A 47 8.44 -18.96 -3.29
N PRO A 48 9.53 -18.82 -4.06
CA PRO A 48 9.75 -17.61 -4.84
C PRO A 48 8.53 -17.30 -5.74
N CYS A 49 8.07 -16.06 -5.70
CA CYS A 49 6.97 -15.60 -6.54
C CYS A 49 7.03 -14.10 -6.75
N SER A 50 6.36 -13.65 -7.80
CA SER A 50 6.19 -12.22 -8.09
C SER A 50 4.71 -11.94 -8.30
N MET A 51 4.26 -10.74 -7.93
CA MET A 51 2.86 -10.37 -8.01
C MET A 51 2.68 -8.91 -8.34
N VAL A 52 1.58 -8.60 -9.01
CA VAL A 52 1.19 -7.22 -9.29
C VAL A 52 0.30 -6.71 -8.17
N LEU A 53 0.64 -5.55 -7.63
CA LEU A 53 -0.08 -4.95 -6.52
C LEU A 53 -1.18 -4.03 -7.03
N GLY A 54 -2.31 -4.04 -6.31
CA GLY A 54 -3.36 -3.05 -6.47
C GLY A 54 -3.17 -1.91 -5.47
N SER A 55 -4.13 -0.99 -5.44
CA SER A 55 -4.18 0.04 -4.41
C SER A 55 -4.76 -0.58 -3.14
N GLY A 56 -4.00 -0.56 -2.06
CA GLY A 56 -4.45 -1.19 -0.84
C GLY A 56 -3.56 -0.91 0.35
N ILE A 57 -3.89 -1.56 1.45
CA ILE A 57 -3.15 -1.44 2.69
C ILE A 57 -2.15 -2.60 2.77
N LEU A 58 -0.87 -2.26 2.90
CA LEU A 58 0.17 -3.21 3.27
C LEU A 58 0.13 -3.37 4.79
N ARG A 59 -0.13 -4.58 5.25
CA ARG A 59 -0.21 -4.89 6.68
C ARG A 59 1.03 -5.66 7.09
N ILE A 60 1.68 -5.21 8.13
CA ILE A 60 2.90 -5.81 8.65
C ILE A 60 2.60 -6.29 10.07
N LEU A 61 2.61 -7.59 10.27
CA LEU A 61 2.35 -8.20 11.57
C LEU A 61 3.66 -8.65 12.18
N ASP A 62 3.99 -8.12 13.36
CA ASP A 62 5.22 -8.45 14.05
C ASP A 62 5.02 -8.40 15.56
N GLU A 63 5.31 -9.54 16.22
CA GLU A 63 5.21 -9.68 17.67
C GLU A 63 3.85 -9.23 18.24
N GLY A 64 2.77 -9.63 17.58
CA GLY A 64 1.41 -9.30 17.98
C GLY A 64 0.98 -7.88 17.67
N LYS A 65 1.83 -7.08 17.04
CA LYS A 65 1.51 -5.71 16.63
C LYS A 65 1.28 -5.66 15.13
N GLU A 66 0.38 -4.77 14.72
CA GLU A 66 0.09 -4.53 13.31
C GLU A 66 0.50 -3.12 12.93
N PHE A 67 1.31 -3.03 11.87
CA PHE A 67 1.69 -1.77 11.24
C PHE A 67 1.05 -1.72 9.86
N ARG A 68 0.54 -0.56 9.48
CA ARG A 68 -0.13 -0.38 8.20
C ARG A 68 0.51 0.75 7.40
N MET A 69 0.53 0.59 6.08
CA MET A 69 0.92 1.66 5.19
C MET A 69 0.08 1.58 3.91
N ALA A 70 -0.14 2.72 3.29
CA ALA A 70 -0.82 2.78 2.00
C ALA A 70 0.19 2.50 0.89
N VAL A 71 -0.13 1.53 0.03
CA VAL A 71 0.67 1.21 -1.15
C VAL A 71 -0.25 1.29 -2.36
N ILE A 72 0.10 2.15 -3.30
CA ILE A 72 -0.73 2.43 -4.47
C ILE A 72 -0.04 1.87 -5.70
N GLY A 73 -0.42 0.66 -6.08
CA GLY A 73 0.13 -0.03 -7.24
C GLY A 73 1.57 -0.50 -7.04
N GLY A 74 2.13 -1.13 -8.06
CA GLY A 74 3.50 -1.61 -8.08
C GLY A 74 3.60 -3.11 -8.23
N VAL A 75 4.76 -3.63 -7.87
CA VAL A 75 5.04 -5.07 -7.93
C VAL A 75 5.71 -5.51 -6.63
N ALA A 76 5.51 -6.76 -6.27
CA ALA A 76 6.20 -7.38 -5.15
C ALA A 76 6.90 -8.64 -5.61
N HIS A 77 8.05 -8.91 -5.01
CA HIS A 77 8.85 -10.09 -5.28
C HIS A 77 9.22 -10.76 -3.97
N VAL A 78 9.02 -12.06 -3.88
CA VAL A 78 9.34 -12.86 -2.69
C VAL A 78 10.38 -13.90 -3.07
N LYS A 79 11.48 -13.92 -2.35
CA LYS A 79 12.53 -14.92 -2.51
C LYS A 79 13.40 -14.97 -1.25
N ASP A 80 13.68 -16.18 -0.78
CA ASP A 80 14.58 -16.43 0.37
C ASP A 80 14.20 -15.59 1.61
N ASP A 81 12.90 -15.58 1.94
CA ASP A 81 12.33 -14.81 3.07
C ASP A 81 12.51 -13.30 2.95
N ILE A 82 12.79 -12.79 1.76
CA ILE A 82 12.86 -11.37 1.47
C ILE A 82 11.66 -10.98 0.61
N VAL A 83 10.87 -10.04 1.11
CA VAL A 83 9.72 -9.47 0.40
C VAL A 83 10.11 -8.08 -0.08
N THR A 84 10.27 -7.90 -1.38
CA THR A 84 10.62 -6.61 -1.96
C THR A 84 9.40 -6.02 -2.63
N VAL A 85 8.99 -4.84 -2.18
CA VAL A 85 7.86 -4.09 -2.73
C VAL A 85 8.40 -2.86 -3.46
N LEU A 86 8.15 -2.79 -4.77
CA LEU A 86 8.48 -1.64 -5.59
C LEU A 86 7.17 -0.95 -5.96
N THR A 87 6.96 0.24 -5.46
CA THR A 87 5.72 0.98 -5.67
C THR A 87 5.99 2.43 -6.00
N ASP A 88 5.07 3.06 -6.72
CA ASP A 88 5.15 4.50 -7.00
C ASP A 88 4.82 5.33 -5.76
N THR A 89 3.92 4.82 -4.90
CA THR A 89 3.46 5.55 -3.71
C THR A 89 3.38 4.63 -2.51
N ALA A 90 4.12 4.98 -1.46
CA ALA A 90 4.06 4.32 -0.17
C ALA A 90 3.95 5.39 0.91
N LEU A 91 2.90 5.33 1.75
CA LEU A 91 2.60 6.34 2.75
C LEU A 91 2.32 5.69 4.10
N LEU A 92 3.00 6.17 5.13
CA LEU A 92 2.75 5.78 6.51
C LEU A 92 1.63 6.65 7.10
N PRO A 93 0.96 6.19 8.18
CA PRO A 93 -0.08 7.01 8.83
C PRO A 93 0.38 8.42 9.20
N LYS A 94 1.61 8.56 9.66
CA LYS A 94 2.20 9.86 10.04
C LYS A 94 2.37 10.84 8.87
N ASP A 95 2.42 10.32 7.64
CA ASP A 95 2.60 11.11 6.43
C ASP A 95 1.26 11.62 5.86
N LEU A 96 0.14 11.23 6.48
CA LEU A 96 -1.21 11.46 5.97
C LEU A 96 -1.96 12.46 6.84
N ASP A 97 -2.70 13.36 6.17
CA ASP A 97 -3.61 14.31 6.80
C ASP A 97 -5.05 13.82 6.63
N GLU A 98 -5.65 13.30 7.69
CA GLU A 98 -7.00 12.74 7.64
C GLU A 98 -8.03 13.75 7.15
N ARG A 99 -8.01 15.00 7.67
CA ARG A 99 -8.97 16.03 7.27
C ARG A 99 -8.83 16.42 5.81
N GLY A 100 -7.59 16.63 5.37
CA GLY A 100 -7.30 16.95 3.97
C GLY A 100 -7.76 15.84 3.05
N LEU A 101 -7.52 14.58 3.42
CA LEU A 101 -7.96 13.43 2.65
C LEU A 101 -9.48 13.31 2.59
N MET A 102 -10.18 13.57 3.70
CA MET A 102 -11.64 13.56 3.72
C MET A 102 -12.22 14.59 2.75
N GLN A 103 -11.64 15.79 2.70
CA GLN A 103 -12.06 16.84 1.77
C GLN A 103 -11.77 16.44 0.31
N GLU A 104 -10.61 15.88 0.03
CA GLU A 104 -10.26 15.41 -1.31
C GLU A 104 -11.17 14.28 -1.78
N VAL A 105 -11.48 13.32 -0.91
CA VAL A 105 -12.39 12.22 -1.21
C VAL A 105 -13.79 12.77 -1.53
N ALA A 106 -14.32 13.68 -0.71
CA ALA A 106 -15.64 14.27 -0.94
C ALA A 106 -15.69 15.03 -2.26
N SER A 107 -14.66 15.84 -2.55
CA SER A 107 -14.56 16.60 -3.81
C SER A 107 -14.51 15.69 -5.03
N LEU A 108 -13.71 14.64 -4.95
CA LEU A 108 -13.54 13.69 -6.06
C LEU A 108 -14.79 12.84 -6.28
N GLU A 109 -15.49 12.45 -5.20
CA GLU A 109 -16.78 11.75 -5.30
C GLU A 109 -17.81 12.60 -6.06
N ALA A 110 -17.88 13.89 -5.76
CA ALA A 110 -18.77 14.81 -6.47
C ALA A 110 -18.42 14.88 -7.96
N ARG A 111 -17.13 14.92 -8.30
CA ARG A 111 -16.67 14.92 -9.69
C ARG A 111 -17.01 13.62 -10.41
N VAL A 112 -16.84 12.48 -9.75
CA VAL A 112 -17.20 11.18 -10.31
C VAL A 112 -18.70 11.12 -10.62
N ASN A 113 -19.54 11.60 -9.70
CA ASN A 113 -20.98 11.58 -9.88
C ASN A 113 -21.47 12.52 -10.98
N SER A 114 -20.76 13.62 -11.25
CA SER A 114 -21.13 14.58 -12.29
C SER A 114 -20.51 14.28 -13.65
N GLU A 115 -19.54 13.39 -13.73
CA GLU A 115 -18.83 13.10 -14.98
C GLU A 115 -19.64 12.17 -15.88
N THR A 116 -19.78 12.53 -17.14
CA THR A 116 -20.52 11.77 -18.15
C THR A 116 -19.63 10.95 -19.09
N ASP A 117 -18.36 11.35 -19.27
CA ASP A 117 -17.40 10.60 -20.09
C ASP A 117 -16.92 9.37 -19.30
N LEU A 118 -17.17 8.19 -19.86
CA LEU A 118 -16.86 6.93 -19.17
C LEU A 118 -15.36 6.75 -18.89
N LYS A 119 -14.49 7.15 -19.82
CA LYS A 119 -13.05 7.03 -19.63
C LYS A 119 -12.56 7.95 -18.51
N VAL A 120 -13.02 9.19 -18.50
CA VAL A 120 -12.67 10.17 -17.47
C VAL A 120 -13.21 9.70 -16.12
N LYS A 121 -14.46 9.23 -16.10
CA LYS A 121 -15.10 8.73 -14.89
C LYS A 121 -14.32 7.55 -14.30
N ASN A 122 -13.88 6.59 -15.11
CA ASN A 122 -13.10 5.44 -14.65
C ASN A 122 -11.74 5.86 -14.08
N GLY A 123 -11.06 6.81 -14.71
CA GLY A 123 -9.82 7.38 -14.19
C GLY A 123 -10.01 8.04 -12.83
N LEU A 124 -11.09 8.81 -12.67
CA LEU A 124 -11.42 9.45 -11.40
C LEU A 124 -11.76 8.43 -10.32
N LYS A 125 -12.43 7.32 -10.68
CA LYS A 125 -12.71 6.24 -9.73
C LYS A 125 -11.45 5.56 -9.23
N GLU A 126 -10.46 5.35 -10.08
CA GLU A 126 -9.17 4.77 -9.67
C GLU A 126 -8.42 5.72 -8.72
N GLU A 127 -8.40 7.00 -9.04
CA GLU A 127 -7.83 8.02 -8.17
C GLU A 127 -8.54 8.07 -6.81
N LEU A 128 -9.87 8.00 -6.82
CA LEU A 128 -10.68 7.97 -5.62
C LEU A 128 -10.36 6.74 -4.76
N LYS A 129 -10.18 5.59 -5.38
CA LYS A 129 -9.81 4.36 -4.68
C LYS A 129 -8.48 4.52 -3.94
N GLY A 130 -7.48 5.12 -4.58
CA GLY A 130 -6.18 5.40 -3.95
C GLY A 130 -6.32 6.34 -2.75
N LEU A 131 -7.12 7.39 -2.89
CA LEU A 131 -7.37 8.34 -1.78
C LEU A 131 -8.10 7.66 -0.61
N ARG A 132 -9.07 6.79 -0.88
CA ARG A 132 -9.76 6.06 0.17
C ARG A 132 -8.83 5.13 0.94
N VAL A 133 -7.90 4.49 0.26
CA VAL A 133 -6.88 3.65 0.92
C VAL A 133 -6.02 4.50 1.84
N GLN A 134 -5.57 5.66 1.38
CA GLN A 134 -4.79 6.59 2.21
C GLN A 134 -5.57 7.06 3.43
N LEU A 135 -6.85 7.39 3.24
CA LEU A 135 -7.72 7.83 4.34
C LEU A 135 -7.89 6.72 5.39
N GLU A 136 -8.06 5.49 4.96
CA GLU A 136 -8.20 4.35 5.87
C GLU A 136 -6.92 4.15 6.71
N VAL A 137 -5.76 4.29 6.10
CA VAL A 137 -4.48 4.23 6.82
C VAL A 137 -4.34 5.41 7.79
N ALA A 138 -4.76 6.60 7.39
CA ALA A 138 -4.67 7.81 8.23
C ALA A 138 -5.54 7.73 9.50
N LYS A 139 -6.59 6.92 9.48
CA LYS A 139 -7.50 6.74 10.62
C LYS A 139 -6.94 5.86 11.75
N GLN A 140 -5.75 5.36 11.58
CA GLN A 140 -5.13 4.52 12.62
C GLN A 140 -4.73 5.29 13.88
#